data_9f597d140f43a6b944e50c61f6602adf
#
_entry.id   9f597d140f43a6b944e50c61f6602adf
#
_cell.length_a   1.000
_cell.length_b   1.000
_cell.length_c   1.000
_cell.angle_alpha   90.00
_cell.angle_beta   90.00
_cell.angle_gamma   90.00
#
_symmetry.space_group_name_H-M   'P 1'
#
loop_
_entity.id
_entity.type
_entity.pdbx_description
1 polymer ?
#
loop_
_entity_poly.entity_id
_entity_poly.type
_entity_poly.pdbx_seq_one_letter_code
_entity_poly.pdbx_strand_id
1 'polypeptide(L)'
;MNNNELVSVIIPVYNSEKYLEECLESIINQTYPNIEIIAVDDGSEDSSLDILEQYSNKIDVYSQQNQGLASSLNLGISNVKGNWLKWFSPDDVMFPNTIETLVTEAKKYDDNTIIYSNWNIINDSGESLREFQESNYNELSAFDFNIRLLDGQQINVNTTLIPINLLEKCKIRKLDDPVAIDYDLFLQCAIQHEAKFHLIMNPLIKYRIHTGQLSHKNITKTMEYVEKIRDEFILQLDDSLQKKYFNELQLYQKTKTTKRKTMELGMKLISSTPSYVSDRILTFYLNKLRQNR
;
A
#
# COMPACT_ATOMS: atom_id res chain seq x y z
N MET A 1 10.39 27.55 10.60
CA MET A 1 10.49 26.11 10.22
C MET A 1 10.41 26.07 8.71
N ASN A 2 11.43 25.49 8.03
CA ASN A 2 11.44 25.46 6.57
C ASN A 2 10.23 24.64 6.05
N ASN A 3 9.30 25.31 5.42
CA ASN A 3 8.08 24.72 4.82
C ASN A 3 8.34 23.99 3.50
N ASN A 4 9.57 23.49 3.28
CA ASN A 4 10.03 23.13 1.93
C ASN A 4 10.55 21.70 1.83
N GLU A 5 9.95 20.76 2.57
CA GLU A 5 10.31 19.35 2.41
C GLU A 5 9.75 18.82 1.08
N LEU A 6 10.62 18.25 0.25
CA LEU A 6 10.24 17.69 -1.04
C LEU A 6 9.60 16.31 -0.84
N VAL A 7 8.47 16.08 -1.47
CA VAL A 7 7.80 14.78 -1.54
C VAL A 7 7.99 14.19 -2.93
N SER A 8 8.58 13.00 -3.00
CA SER A 8 8.73 12.25 -4.24
C SER A 8 7.57 11.27 -4.37
N VAL A 9 6.74 11.48 -5.38
CA VAL A 9 5.64 10.57 -5.73
C VAL A 9 6.13 9.61 -6.79
N ILE A 10 6.18 8.30 -6.48
CA ILE A 10 6.53 7.25 -7.45
C ILE A 10 5.26 6.55 -7.92
N ILE A 11 5.11 6.45 -9.24
CA ILE A 11 4.00 5.79 -9.91
C ILE A 11 4.56 4.67 -10.80
N PRO A 12 4.55 3.41 -10.35
CA PRO A 12 4.85 2.27 -11.22
C PRO A 12 3.68 2.04 -12.18
N VAL A 13 3.94 2.05 -13.47
CA VAL A 13 2.92 1.97 -14.52
C VAL A 13 3.13 0.71 -15.36
N TYR A 14 2.07 -0.07 -15.54
CA TYR A 14 2.03 -1.19 -16.49
C TYR A 14 0.59 -1.41 -16.95
N ASN A 15 0.31 -1.20 -18.23
CA ASN A 15 -1.00 -1.35 -18.85
C ASN A 15 -2.12 -0.65 -18.06
N SER A 16 -1.97 0.65 -17.85
CA SER A 16 -2.83 1.46 -16.97
C SER A 16 -3.56 2.60 -17.71
N GLU A 17 -3.59 2.59 -19.05
CA GLU A 17 -4.13 3.68 -19.89
C GLU A 17 -5.49 4.20 -19.42
N LYS A 18 -6.33 3.30 -18.87
CA LYS A 18 -7.72 3.62 -18.52
C LYS A 18 -7.86 4.64 -17.39
N TYR A 19 -6.94 4.65 -16.42
CA TYR A 19 -7.05 5.46 -15.20
C TYR A 19 -5.89 6.42 -15.00
N LEU A 20 -4.80 6.23 -15.76
CA LEU A 20 -3.54 6.92 -15.57
C LEU A 20 -3.67 8.44 -15.64
N GLU A 21 -4.46 8.97 -16.56
CA GLU A 21 -4.65 10.41 -16.71
C GLU A 21 -5.32 11.02 -15.47
N GLU A 22 -6.40 10.40 -14.95
CA GLU A 22 -7.07 10.84 -13.71
C GLU A 22 -6.13 10.78 -12.50
N CYS A 23 -5.31 9.73 -12.41
CA CYS A 23 -4.30 9.59 -11.38
C CYS A 23 -3.28 10.75 -11.45
N LEU A 24 -2.66 10.98 -12.61
CA LEU A 24 -1.66 12.05 -12.82
C LEU A 24 -2.23 13.43 -12.49
N GLU A 25 -3.43 13.76 -13.00
CA GLU A 25 -4.09 15.02 -12.71
C GLU A 25 -4.35 15.20 -11.21
N SER A 26 -4.68 14.13 -10.49
CA SER A 26 -4.91 14.20 -9.04
C SER A 26 -3.63 14.53 -8.26
N ILE A 27 -2.47 14.13 -8.78
CA ILE A 27 -1.16 14.40 -8.16
C ILE A 27 -0.63 15.78 -8.54
N ILE A 28 -0.75 16.15 -9.82
CA ILE A 28 -0.30 17.45 -10.34
C ILE A 28 -1.07 18.61 -9.68
N ASN A 29 -2.34 18.40 -9.37
CA ASN A 29 -3.22 19.42 -8.78
C ASN A 29 -3.25 19.39 -7.24
N GLN A 30 -2.25 18.81 -6.57
CA GLN A 30 -2.15 18.86 -5.11
C GLN A 30 -1.91 20.29 -4.60
N THR A 31 -2.47 20.61 -3.43
CA THR A 31 -2.26 21.92 -2.78
C THR A 31 -0.85 22.11 -2.24
N TYR A 32 -0.14 21.02 -1.97
CA TYR A 32 1.26 21.06 -1.52
C TYR A 32 2.19 21.39 -2.70
N PRO A 33 3.01 22.45 -2.62
CA PRO A 33 3.72 22.96 -3.80
C PRO A 33 5.04 22.25 -4.11
N ASN A 34 5.59 21.49 -3.16
CA ASN A 34 6.95 20.93 -3.30
C ASN A 34 6.91 19.43 -3.54
N ILE A 35 6.54 19.05 -4.75
CA ILE A 35 6.37 17.66 -5.19
C ILE A 35 7.23 17.43 -6.43
N GLU A 36 7.96 16.31 -6.47
CA GLU A 36 8.43 15.72 -7.70
C GLU A 36 7.62 14.45 -8.00
N ILE A 37 7.36 14.22 -9.27
CA ILE A 37 6.56 13.06 -9.72
C ILE A 37 7.44 12.23 -10.63
N ILE A 38 7.63 10.95 -10.28
CA ILE A 38 8.45 9.98 -10.99
C ILE A 38 7.54 8.85 -11.44
N ALA A 39 7.27 8.78 -12.74
CA ALA A 39 6.52 7.67 -13.34
C ALA A 39 7.48 6.69 -13.98
N VAL A 40 7.29 5.40 -13.70
CA VAL A 40 8.11 4.33 -14.28
C VAL A 40 7.22 3.39 -15.07
N ASP A 41 7.30 3.47 -16.39
CA ASP A 41 6.65 2.53 -17.29
C ASP A 41 7.42 1.21 -17.33
N ASP A 42 6.78 0.12 -16.96
CA ASP A 42 7.35 -1.25 -16.93
C ASP A 42 7.06 -2.00 -18.25
N GLY A 43 7.25 -1.33 -19.39
CA GLY A 43 7.06 -1.93 -20.70
C GLY A 43 5.60 -2.16 -21.05
N SER A 44 4.76 -1.15 -20.87
CA SER A 44 3.34 -1.21 -21.24
C SER A 44 3.14 -1.48 -22.72
N GLU A 45 2.10 -2.26 -23.04
CA GLU A 45 1.69 -2.61 -24.41
C GLU A 45 0.45 -1.83 -24.86
N ASP A 46 -0.14 -1.04 -23.95
CA ASP A 46 -1.27 -0.13 -24.20
C ASP A 46 -0.78 1.32 -24.36
N SER A 47 -1.66 2.31 -24.35
CA SER A 47 -1.33 3.73 -24.51
C SER A 47 -0.70 4.37 -23.25
N SER A 48 -0.33 3.61 -22.22
CA SER A 48 0.18 4.16 -20.97
C SER A 48 1.42 5.02 -21.16
N LEU A 49 2.40 4.55 -21.94
CA LEU A 49 3.62 5.31 -22.20
C LEU A 49 3.33 6.61 -22.97
N ASP A 50 2.46 6.56 -23.98
CA ASP A 50 2.05 7.75 -24.76
C ASP A 50 1.38 8.81 -23.86
N ILE A 51 0.57 8.35 -22.88
CA ILE A 51 -0.03 9.24 -21.87
C ILE A 51 1.06 9.87 -21.02
N LEU A 52 2.01 9.09 -20.47
CA LEU A 52 3.10 9.62 -19.67
C LEU A 52 3.94 10.67 -20.41
N GLU A 53 4.24 10.44 -21.69
CA GLU A 53 5.00 11.35 -22.53
C GLU A 53 4.30 12.71 -22.69
N GLN A 54 2.97 12.76 -22.75
CA GLN A 54 2.20 14.00 -22.80
C GLN A 54 2.36 14.84 -21.52
N TYR A 55 2.69 14.23 -20.41
CA TYR A 55 2.93 14.88 -19.11
C TYR A 55 4.42 15.14 -18.82
N SER A 56 5.34 14.80 -19.72
CA SER A 56 6.79 14.87 -19.51
C SER A 56 7.34 16.26 -19.18
N ASN A 57 6.56 17.32 -19.41
CA ASN A 57 6.89 18.68 -18.97
C ASN A 57 6.57 18.95 -17.47
N LYS A 58 5.88 18.04 -16.79
CA LYS A 58 5.46 18.15 -15.38
C LYS A 58 5.98 17.01 -14.50
N ILE A 59 6.36 15.88 -15.12
CA ILE A 59 6.77 14.66 -14.41
C ILE A 59 8.05 14.09 -15.04
N ASP A 60 8.85 13.40 -14.23
CA ASP A 60 9.99 12.63 -14.72
C ASP A 60 9.50 11.25 -15.17
N VAL A 61 9.68 10.90 -16.45
CA VAL A 61 9.24 9.62 -17.02
C VAL A 61 10.45 8.73 -17.28
N TYR A 62 10.40 7.52 -16.73
CA TYR A 62 11.37 6.45 -17.01
C TYR A 62 10.63 5.27 -17.63
N SER A 63 11.28 4.56 -18.57
CA SER A 63 10.73 3.36 -19.17
C SER A 63 11.76 2.24 -19.13
N GLN A 64 11.30 1.01 -18.92
CA GLN A 64 12.10 -0.21 -18.95
C GLN A 64 11.33 -1.34 -19.63
N GLN A 65 12.02 -2.41 -20.05
CA GLN A 65 11.33 -3.65 -20.38
C GLN A 65 10.66 -4.22 -19.14
N ASN A 66 9.53 -4.92 -19.29
CA ASN A 66 8.79 -5.47 -18.16
C ASN A 66 9.66 -6.38 -17.27
N GLN A 67 9.93 -5.91 -16.06
CA GLN A 67 10.70 -6.60 -15.02
C GLN A 67 9.90 -6.75 -13.72
N GLY A 68 8.67 -6.24 -13.69
CA GLY A 68 7.72 -6.32 -12.58
C GLY A 68 7.82 -5.16 -11.59
N LEU A 69 6.78 -5.03 -10.77
CA LEU A 69 6.54 -3.93 -9.84
C LEU A 69 7.76 -3.56 -8.98
N ALA A 70 8.47 -4.55 -8.43
CA ALA A 70 9.64 -4.28 -7.59
C ALA A 70 10.77 -3.60 -8.36
N SER A 71 10.97 -3.94 -9.64
CA SER A 71 11.98 -3.30 -10.49
C SER A 71 11.63 -1.85 -10.77
N SER A 72 10.36 -1.59 -11.12
CA SER A 72 9.87 -0.24 -11.38
C SER A 72 9.98 0.66 -10.15
N LEU A 73 9.63 0.14 -8.97
CA LEU A 73 9.80 0.85 -7.71
C LEU A 73 11.27 1.16 -7.41
N ASN A 74 12.16 0.18 -7.57
CA ASN A 74 13.60 0.39 -7.34
C ASN A 74 14.20 1.42 -8.32
N LEU A 75 13.78 1.39 -9.59
CA LEU A 75 14.18 2.39 -10.57
C LEU A 75 13.66 3.79 -10.16
N GLY A 76 12.40 3.89 -9.75
CA GLY A 76 11.84 5.14 -9.22
C GLY A 76 12.59 5.64 -7.99
N ILE A 77 12.82 4.78 -7.00
CA ILE A 77 13.52 5.11 -5.75
C ILE A 77 14.96 5.58 -6.02
N SER A 78 15.65 5.02 -7.00
CA SER A 78 17.02 5.45 -7.35
C SER A 78 17.10 6.88 -7.90
N ASN A 79 15.97 7.47 -8.27
CA ASN A 79 15.86 8.83 -8.82
C ASN A 79 15.20 9.84 -7.87
N VAL A 80 14.82 9.41 -6.66
CA VAL A 80 14.19 10.25 -5.63
C VAL A 80 15.16 11.30 -5.11
N LYS A 81 14.68 12.54 -4.96
CA LYS A 81 15.40 13.67 -4.38
C LYS A 81 14.73 14.19 -3.10
N GLY A 82 13.51 13.72 -2.81
CA GLY A 82 12.69 14.19 -1.71
C GLY A 82 13.12 13.66 -0.34
N ASN A 83 12.53 14.25 0.68
CA ASN A 83 12.66 13.81 2.09
C ASN A 83 11.67 12.68 2.40
N TRP A 84 10.60 12.62 1.61
CA TRP A 84 9.48 11.70 1.79
C TRP A 84 9.18 10.98 0.49
N LEU A 85 8.86 9.68 0.61
CA LEU A 85 8.30 8.89 -0.48
C LEU A 85 6.78 8.78 -0.33
N LYS A 86 6.10 8.99 -1.46
CA LYS A 86 4.71 8.62 -1.70
C LYS A 86 4.67 7.59 -2.83
N TRP A 87 4.58 6.30 -2.50
CA TRP A 87 4.26 5.28 -3.51
C TRP A 87 2.76 5.36 -3.82
N PHE A 88 2.41 5.46 -5.10
CA PHE A 88 1.02 5.61 -5.50
C PHE A 88 0.71 4.78 -6.75
N SER A 89 -0.43 4.08 -6.75
CA SER A 89 -0.87 3.24 -7.86
C SER A 89 -1.53 4.07 -8.96
N PRO A 90 -1.36 3.70 -10.25
CA PRO A 90 -1.87 4.48 -11.39
C PRO A 90 -3.39 4.40 -11.59
N ASP A 91 -4.09 3.57 -10.82
CA ASP A 91 -5.54 3.37 -10.85
C ASP A 91 -6.31 4.14 -9.76
N ASP A 92 -5.60 4.76 -8.82
CA ASP A 92 -6.15 5.47 -7.68
C ASP A 92 -6.11 7.00 -7.85
N VAL A 93 -6.83 7.73 -6.99
CA VAL A 93 -6.96 9.19 -7.06
C VAL A 93 -6.70 9.81 -5.69
N MET A 94 -5.85 10.84 -5.62
CA MET A 94 -5.63 11.63 -4.40
C MET A 94 -6.72 12.69 -4.23
N PHE A 95 -7.11 12.99 -2.98
CA PHE A 95 -7.84 14.24 -2.71
C PHE A 95 -6.88 15.44 -2.85
N PRO A 96 -7.38 16.64 -3.16
CA PRO A 96 -6.52 17.80 -3.46
C PRO A 96 -5.51 18.17 -2.35
N ASN A 97 -5.83 17.89 -1.09
CA ASN A 97 -5.01 18.22 0.09
C ASN A 97 -4.28 17.01 0.68
N THR A 98 -4.18 15.90 -0.04
CA THR A 98 -3.59 14.65 0.48
C THR A 98 -2.16 14.86 0.96
N ILE A 99 -1.28 15.36 0.09
CA ILE A 99 0.15 15.50 0.42
C ILE A 99 0.36 16.55 1.50
N GLU A 100 -0.35 17.68 1.43
CA GLU A 100 -0.28 18.72 2.47
C GLU A 100 -0.67 18.18 3.85
N THR A 101 -1.74 17.39 3.92
CA THR A 101 -2.22 16.80 5.17
C THR A 101 -1.22 15.78 5.71
N LEU A 102 -0.70 14.89 4.85
CA LEU A 102 0.28 13.88 5.25
C LEU A 102 1.58 14.53 5.77
N VAL A 103 2.13 15.51 5.06
CA VAL A 103 3.36 16.22 5.47
C VAL A 103 3.13 17.02 6.76
N THR A 104 1.98 17.68 6.89
CA THR A 104 1.64 18.44 8.11
C THR A 104 1.57 17.53 9.32
N GLU A 105 1.01 16.34 9.17
CA GLU A 105 0.97 15.34 10.24
C GLU A 105 2.37 14.80 10.53
N ALA A 106 3.13 14.41 9.49
CA ALA A 106 4.46 13.84 9.61
C ALA A 106 5.43 14.72 10.43
N LYS A 107 5.34 16.03 10.29
CA LYS A 107 6.15 17.01 11.05
C LYS A 107 5.94 16.98 12.56
N LYS A 108 4.94 16.29 13.06
CA LYS A 108 4.68 16.14 14.51
C LYS A 108 5.45 14.96 15.12
N TYR A 109 6.06 14.12 14.29
CA TYR A 109 6.73 12.89 14.67
C TYR A 109 8.21 12.91 14.27
N ASP A 110 8.94 11.90 14.71
CA ASP A 110 10.32 11.67 14.28
C ASP A 110 10.37 11.12 12.84
N ASP A 111 11.55 11.18 12.23
CA ASP A 111 11.83 10.70 10.88
C ASP A 111 11.87 9.16 10.76
N ASN A 112 11.45 8.45 11.80
CA ASN A 112 11.24 7.01 11.83
C ASN A 112 9.74 6.65 11.90
N THR A 113 8.84 7.60 11.57
CA THR A 113 7.39 7.41 11.65
C THR A 113 6.78 7.46 10.25
N ILE A 114 6.13 6.38 9.83
CA ILE A 114 5.32 6.29 8.63
C ILE A 114 3.92 6.82 8.93
N ILE A 115 3.46 7.80 8.15
CA ILE A 115 2.09 8.33 8.26
C ILE A 115 1.23 7.64 7.22
N TYR A 116 0.01 7.27 7.58
CA TYR A 116 -0.98 6.70 6.67
C TYR A 116 -2.40 7.18 6.98
N SER A 117 -3.35 6.94 6.10
CA SER A 117 -4.71 7.45 6.27
C SER A 117 -5.77 6.40 5.98
N ASN A 118 -7.01 6.71 6.36
CA ASN A 118 -8.18 6.06 5.79
C ASN A 118 -8.35 6.42 4.30
N TRP A 119 -9.24 5.72 3.60
CA TRP A 119 -9.50 5.97 2.17
C TRP A 119 -10.98 5.76 1.81
N ASN A 120 -11.39 6.35 0.71
CA ASN A 120 -12.67 6.07 0.10
C ASN A 120 -12.52 4.99 -0.97
N ILE A 121 -13.49 4.08 -1.04
CA ILE A 121 -13.58 3.10 -2.11
C ILE A 121 -14.44 3.68 -3.22
N ILE A 122 -13.91 3.65 -4.45
CA ILE A 122 -14.63 4.05 -5.66
C ILE A 122 -14.76 2.86 -6.61
N ASN A 123 -15.78 2.90 -7.48
CA ASN A 123 -15.95 1.90 -8.53
C ASN A 123 -15.10 2.25 -9.77
N ASP A 124 -15.23 1.44 -10.81
CA ASP A 124 -14.57 1.58 -12.10
C ASP A 124 -14.81 2.96 -12.77
N SER A 125 -15.99 3.56 -12.59
CA SER A 125 -16.36 4.88 -13.12
C SER A 125 -16.01 6.06 -12.20
N GLY A 126 -15.33 5.81 -11.05
CA GLY A 126 -14.94 6.87 -10.11
C GLY A 126 -16.03 7.27 -9.10
N GLU A 127 -17.19 6.60 -9.10
CA GLU A 127 -18.27 6.88 -8.14
C GLU A 127 -17.91 6.32 -6.76
N SER A 128 -18.14 7.12 -5.72
CA SER A 128 -17.89 6.71 -4.33
C SER A 128 -18.85 5.60 -3.92
N LEU A 129 -18.28 4.51 -3.39
CA LEU A 129 -19.04 3.39 -2.84
C LEU A 129 -19.17 3.47 -1.33
N ARG A 130 -18.07 3.69 -0.64
CA ARG A 130 -18.01 3.81 0.83
C ARG A 130 -16.66 4.34 1.29
N GLU A 131 -16.64 4.86 2.51
CA GLU A 131 -15.39 5.09 3.24
C GLU A 131 -14.89 3.78 3.85
N PHE A 132 -13.59 3.55 3.80
CA PHE A 132 -12.92 2.48 4.51
C PHE A 132 -12.15 3.07 5.69
N GLN A 133 -12.41 2.53 6.86
CA GLN A 133 -11.75 2.94 8.10
C GLN A 133 -10.84 1.83 8.60
N GLU A 134 -9.54 2.16 8.72
CA GLU A 134 -8.59 1.30 9.39
C GLU A 134 -8.82 1.28 10.90
N SER A 135 -8.38 0.20 11.52
CA SER A 135 -8.35 0.15 12.98
C SER A 135 -7.33 1.17 13.50
N ASN A 136 -7.77 2.03 14.42
CA ASN A 136 -6.86 3.00 15.03
C ASN A 136 -5.94 2.30 16.03
N TYR A 137 -4.67 2.25 15.70
CA TYR A 137 -3.61 1.66 16.52
C TYR A 137 -2.60 2.70 17.04
N ASN A 138 -2.91 4.00 16.96
CA ASN A 138 -1.99 5.07 17.35
C ASN A 138 -1.51 5.00 18.81
N GLU A 139 -2.34 4.46 19.70
CA GLU A 139 -2.02 4.30 21.13
C GLU A 139 -1.28 3.00 21.46
N LEU A 140 -1.08 2.11 20.49
CA LEU A 140 -0.36 0.87 20.73
C LEU A 140 1.14 1.13 20.87
N SER A 141 1.79 0.31 21.69
CA SER A 141 3.25 0.22 21.62
C SER A 141 3.71 -0.28 20.25
N ALA A 142 4.95 0.04 19.86
CA ALA A 142 5.51 -0.49 18.61
C ALA A 142 5.45 -2.01 18.54
N PHE A 143 5.73 -2.69 19.67
CA PHE A 143 5.64 -4.14 19.75
C PHE A 143 4.20 -4.65 19.51
N ASP A 144 3.19 -4.05 20.16
CA ASP A 144 1.80 -4.45 19.97
C ASP A 144 1.31 -4.18 18.55
N PHE A 145 1.74 -3.06 17.95
CA PHE A 145 1.46 -2.78 16.55
C PHE A 145 2.09 -3.84 15.62
N ASN A 146 3.34 -4.23 15.89
CA ASN A 146 4.02 -5.28 15.14
C ASN A 146 3.26 -6.61 15.19
N ILE A 147 2.65 -6.95 16.32
CA ILE A 147 1.78 -8.13 16.43
C ILE A 147 0.57 -8.03 15.49
N ARG A 148 -0.03 -6.83 15.33
CA ARG A 148 -1.14 -6.61 14.38
C ARG A 148 -0.67 -6.74 12.93
N LEU A 149 0.50 -6.18 12.64
CA LEU A 149 1.10 -6.25 11.32
C LEU A 149 1.48 -7.70 10.95
N LEU A 150 2.06 -8.46 11.88
CA LEU A 150 2.36 -9.89 11.70
C LEU A 150 1.11 -10.76 11.50
N ASP A 151 -0.05 -10.34 12.02
CA ASP A 151 -1.32 -11.04 11.80
C ASP A 151 -1.88 -10.87 10.39
N GLY A 152 -1.37 -9.92 9.62
CA GLY A 152 -1.70 -9.66 8.23
C GLY A 152 -1.52 -8.20 7.84
N GLN A 153 -1.66 -7.92 6.55
CA GLN A 153 -1.57 -6.56 6.01
C GLN A 153 -2.62 -5.64 6.67
N GLN A 154 -2.15 -4.58 7.29
CA GLN A 154 -2.96 -3.61 8.03
C GLN A 154 -2.93 -2.22 7.38
N ILE A 155 -2.12 -2.00 6.35
CA ILE A 155 -1.87 -0.68 5.78
C ILE A 155 -1.96 -0.76 4.26
N ASN A 156 -2.76 0.11 3.66
CA ASN A 156 -2.75 0.31 2.22
C ASN A 156 -1.60 1.27 1.86
N VAL A 157 -0.64 0.81 1.08
CA VAL A 157 0.54 1.60 0.70
C VAL A 157 0.20 2.92 0.00
N ASN A 158 -0.89 2.94 -0.77
CA ASN A 158 -1.36 4.15 -1.43
C ASN A 158 -1.76 5.28 -0.47
N THR A 159 -1.97 4.96 0.82
CA THR A 159 -2.30 5.96 1.84
C THR A 159 -1.09 6.51 2.56
N THR A 160 0.10 5.91 2.36
CA THR A 160 1.28 6.20 3.18
C THR A 160 2.10 7.39 2.69
N LEU A 161 2.81 8.00 3.64
CA LEU A 161 3.96 8.87 3.44
C LEU A 161 5.12 8.27 4.24
N ILE A 162 6.19 7.89 3.56
CA ILE A 162 7.31 7.13 4.12
C ILE A 162 8.55 8.02 4.17
N PRO A 163 9.23 8.17 5.31
CA PRO A 163 10.52 8.87 5.39
C PRO A 163 11.56 8.21 4.49
N ILE A 164 12.29 8.98 3.69
CA ILE A 164 13.26 8.41 2.74
C ILE A 164 14.41 7.68 3.45
N ASN A 165 14.82 8.14 4.63
CA ASN A 165 15.86 7.48 5.44
C ASN A 165 15.48 6.05 5.89
N LEU A 166 14.19 5.70 5.95
CA LEU A 166 13.76 4.32 6.16
C LEU A 166 13.99 3.48 4.91
N LEU A 167 13.74 4.02 3.73
CA LEU A 167 13.94 3.31 2.46
C LEU A 167 15.42 3.08 2.14
N GLU A 168 16.29 3.95 2.62
CA GLU A 168 17.75 3.73 2.53
C GLU A 168 18.20 2.48 3.30
N LYS A 169 17.47 2.11 4.36
CA LYS A 169 17.73 0.94 5.20
C LYS A 169 16.96 -0.31 4.74
N CYS A 170 15.81 -0.11 4.10
CA CYS A 170 14.94 -1.17 3.60
C CYS A 170 15.18 -1.43 2.10
N LYS A 171 14.74 -2.58 1.61
CA LYS A 171 14.85 -2.94 0.19
C LYS A 171 13.48 -3.33 -0.36
N ILE A 172 13.14 -2.78 -1.50
CA ILE A 172 12.03 -3.31 -2.29
C ILE A 172 12.49 -4.64 -2.90
N ARG A 173 12.14 -5.73 -2.27
CA ARG A 173 12.53 -7.07 -2.70
C ARG A 173 11.66 -7.54 -3.85
N LYS A 174 12.27 -8.18 -4.84
CA LYS A 174 11.53 -8.90 -5.88
C LYS A 174 10.94 -10.17 -5.25
N LEU A 175 9.63 -10.20 -5.11
CA LEU A 175 8.89 -11.34 -4.59
C LEU A 175 8.20 -12.08 -5.74
N ASP A 176 7.92 -13.38 -5.54
CA ASP A 176 7.14 -14.16 -6.51
C ASP A 176 5.68 -13.68 -6.60
N ASP A 177 5.17 -13.07 -5.52
CA ASP A 177 3.87 -12.39 -5.51
C ASP A 177 4.06 -10.88 -5.33
N PRO A 178 3.85 -10.06 -6.37
CA PRO A 178 4.04 -8.63 -6.30
C PRO A 178 3.05 -7.92 -5.36
N VAL A 179 1.92 -8.54 -5.01
CA VAL A 179 0.92 -7.95 -4.11
C VAL A 179 1.43 -7.90 -2.66
N ALA A 180 2.44 -8.68 -2.29
CA ALA A 180 2.98 -8.71 -0.93
C ALA A 180 4.23 -7.81 -0.75
N ILE A 181 4.62 -7.03 -1.76
CA ILE A 181 5.84 -6.19 -1.71
C ILE A 181 5.72 -5.08 -0.66
N ASP A 182 4.57 -4.46 -0.55
CA ASP A 182 4.30 -3.43 0.46
C ASP A 182 4.28 -4.01 1.89
N TYR A 183 3.69 -5.19 2.06
CA TYR A 183 3.71 -5.90 3.33
C TYR A 183 5.14 -6.23 3.79
N ASP A 184 5.95 -6.75 2.87
CA ASP A 184 7.37 -7.02 3.11
C ASP A 184 8.13 -5.76 3.53
N LEU A 185 7.93 -4.65 2.82
CA LEU A 185 8.52 -3.36 3.15
C LEU A 185 8.13 -2.89 4.57
N PHE A 186 6.85 -2.97 4.91
CA PHE A 186 6.39 -2.55 6.23
C PHE A 186 6.91 -3.43 7.36
N LEU A 187 7.08 -4.73 7.15
CA LEU A 187 7.73 -5.60 8.13
C LEU A 187 9.22 -5.27 8.31
N GLN A 188 9.96 -4.95 7.22
CA GLN A 188 11.33 -4.45 7.33
C GLN A 188 11.36 -3.17 8.17
N CYS A 189 10.54 -2.18 7.83
CA CYS A 189 10.47 -0.92 8.57
C CYS A 189 10.13 -1.13 10.05
N ALA A 190 9.09 -1.93 10.35
CA ALA A 190 8.57 -2.12 11.69
C ALA A 190 9.49 -2.96 12.58
N ILE A 191 9.95 -4.11 12.08
CA ILE A 191 10.63 -5.11 12.89
C ILE A 191 12.15 -4.93 12.88
N GLN A 192 12.75 -4.62 11.72
CA GLN A 192 14.20 -4.47 11.60
C GLN A 192 14.68 -3.05 11.94
N HIS A 193 13.83 -2.03 11.71
CA HIS A 193 14.20 -0.63 11.88
C HIS A 193 13.33 0.13 12.89
N GLU A 194 12.48 -0.58 13.64
CA GLU A 194 11.66 -0.03 14.74
C GLU A 194 10.82 1.17 14.32
N ALA A 195 10.40 1.19 13.05
CA ALA A 195 9.54 2.26 12.54
C ALA A 195 8.20 2.27 13.27
N LYS A 196 7.71 3.48 13.51
CA LYS A 196 6.39 3.73 14.06
C LYS A 196 5.41 4.02 12.92
N PHE A 197 4.13 3.85 13.21
CA PHE A 197 3.06 4.08 12.25
C PHE A 197 1.99 4.96 12.90
N HIS A 198 1.53 5.98 12.18
CA HIS A 198 0.49 6.88 12.68
C HIS A 198 -0.63 7.03 11.65
N LEU A 199 -1.86 6.76 12.09
CA LEU A 199 -3.08 6.81 11.28
C LEU A 199 -3.74 8.19 11.37
N ILE A 200 -3.96 8.81 10.21
CA ILE A 200 -4.89 9.92 10.04
C ILE A 200 -6.29 9.35 9.77
N MET A 201 -7.25 9.69 10.62
CA MET A 201 -8.61 9.15 10.53
C MET A 201 -9.39 9.62 9.29
N ASN A 202 -9.03 10.76 8.71
CA ASN A 202 -9.68 11.28 7.51
C ASN A 202 -9.22 10.49 6.27
N PRO A 203 -10.13 10.16 5.34
CA PRO A 203 -9.74 9.57 4.06
C PRO A 203 -9.00 10.61 3.21
N LEU A 204 -7.84 10.23 2.68
CA LEU A 204 -7.00 11.09 1.86
C LEU A 204 -6.85 10.60 0.41
N ILE A 205 -7.29 9.39 0.09
CA ILE A 205 -7.29 8.86 -1.28
C ILE A 205 -8.63 8.21 -1.62
N LYS A 206 -8.87 8.07 -2.92
CA LYS A 206 -9.93 7.26 -3.50
C LYS A 206 -9.29 6.01 -4.08
N TYR A 207 -9.52 4.87 -3.45
CA TYR A 207 -9.05 3.56 -3.87
C TYR A 207 -10.06 2.93 -4.85
N ARG A 208 -9.63 2.65 -6.06
CA ARG A 208 -10.49 2.12 -7.11
C ARG A 208 -10.57 0.60 -7.04
N ILE A 209 -11.77 0.08 -7.24
CA ILE A 209 -12.01 -1.36 -7.39
C ILE A 209 -12.44 -1.65 -8.82
N HIS A 210 -11.66 -2.48 -9.52
CA HIS A 210 -11.96 -2.92 -10.88
C HIS A 210 -11.44 -4.34 -11.14
N THR A 211 -11.88 -4.98 -12.22
CA THR A 211 -11.57 -6.38 -12.53
C THR A 211 -10.12 -6.64 -12.94
N GLY A 212 -9.40 -5.61 -13.41
CA GLY A 212 -8.00 -5.70 -13.82
C GLY A 212 -6.99 -5.60 -12.68
N GLN A 213 -7.45 -5.28 -11.47
CA GLN A 213 -6.60 -4.96 -10.34
C GLN A 213 -5.76 -6.15 -9.87
N LEU A 214 -4.47 -5.90 -9.64
CA LEU A 214 -3.50 -6.92 -9.28
C LEU A 214 -3.87 -7.63 -7.97
N SER A 215 -4.32 -6.89 -6.96
CA SER A 215 -4.73 -7.40 -5.64
C SER A 215 -5.93 -8.36 -5.67
N HIS A 216 -6.70 -8.39 -6.75
CA HIS A 216 -7.85 -9.27 -6.89
C HIS A 216 -7.55 -10.58 -7.64
N LYS A 217 -6.40 -10.67 -8.32
CA LYS A 217 -6.11 -11.80 -9.23
C LYS A 217 -5.71 -13.10 -8.53
N ASN A 218 -5.22 -13.08 -7.29
CA ASN A 218 -4.69 -14.28 -6.62
C ASN A 218 -4.71 -14.19 -5.08
N ILE A 219 -5.86 -13.88 -4.49
CA ILE A 219 -5.99 -13.68 -3.02
C ILE A 219 -5.42 -14.84 -2.19
N THR A 220 -5.63 -16.08 -2.62
CA THR A 220 -5.07 -17.27 -1.95
C THR A 220 -3.57 -17.23 -1.89
N LYS A 221 -2.96 -17.02 -3.07
CA LYS A 221 -1.52 -16.98 -3.22
C LYS A 221 -0.93 -15.84 -2.39
N THR A 222 -1.58 -14.68 -2.40
CA THR A 222 -1.17 -13.55 -1.58
C THR A 222 -1.22 -13.87 -0.08
N MET A 223 -2.28 -14.55 0.40
CA MET A 223 -2.37 -14.96 1.80
C MET A 223 -1.25 -15.94 2.21
N GLU A 224 -0.95 -16.93 1.37
CA GLU A 224 0.16 -17.87 1.59
C GLU A 224 1.51 -17.13 1.62
N TYR A 225 1.71 -16.15 0.74
CA TYR A 225 2.91 -15.33 0.73
C TYR A 225 3.05 -14.44 1.95
N VAL A 226 1.98 -13.81 2.40
CA VAL A 226 1.96 -13.01 3.64
C VAL A 226 2.35 -13.87 4.84
N GLU A 227 1.80 -15.10 4.95
CA GLU A 227 2.18 -16.04 6.00
C GLU A 227 3.66 -16.45 5.90
N LYS A 228 4.16 -16.74 4.70
CA LYS A 228 5.56 -17.09 4.46
C LYS A 228 6.52 -15.95 4.82
N ILE A 229 6.24 -14.73 4.34
CA ILE A 229 7.06 -13.54 4.65
C ILE A 229 7.09 -13.30 6.17
N ARG A 230 5.94 -13.35 6.83
CA ARG A 230 5.85 -13.23 8.29
C ARG A 230 6.77 -14.21 9.00
N ASP A 231 6.69 -15.50 8.62
CA ASP A 231 7.46 -16.56 9.26
C ASP A 231 8.96 -16.38 9.00
N GLU A 232 9.35 -15.96 7.79
CA GLU A 232 10.74 -15.59 7.46
C GLU A 232 11.27 -14.47 8.36
N PHE A 233 10.46 -13.41 8.60
CA PHE A 233 10.85 -12.32 9.48
C PHE A 233 11.01 -12.77 10.93
N ILE A 234 10.09 -13.56 11.45
CA ILE A 234 10.18 -14.08 12.82
C ILE A 234 11.43 -14.95 12.99
N LEU A 235 11.74 -15.82 12.02
CA LEU A 235 12.89 -16.72 12.06
C LEU A 235 14.25 -16.00 11.99
N GLN A 236 14.30 -14.76 11.51
CA GLN A 236 15.53 -13.95 11.47
C GLN A 236 15.84 -13.25 12.81
N LEU A 237 14.89 -13.23 13.74
CA LEU A 237 15.09 -12.65 15.06
C LEU A 237 15.89 -13.59 15.97
N ASP A 238 16.44 -13.06 17.06
CA ASP A 238 17.03 -13.91 18.10
C ASP A 238 15.97 -14.81 18.78
N ASP A 239 16.41 -15.93 19.37
CA ASP A 239 15.54 -16.96 19.96
C ASP A 239 14.55 -16.40 21.00
N SER A 240 14.94 -15.36 21.74
CA SER A 240 14.10 -14.74 22.76
C SER A 240 12.97 -13.94 22.13
N LEU A 241 13.31 -13.12 21.12
CA LEU A 241 12.32 -12.34 20.37
C LEU A 241 11.42 -13.24 19.53
N GLN A 242 11.95 -14.28 18.89
CA GLN A 242 11.13 -15.28 18.18
C GLN A 242 10.03 -15.85 19.08
N LYS A 243 10.40 -16.35 20.25
CA LYS A 243 9.45 -16.91 21.23
C LYS A 243 8.43 -15.86 21.67
N LYS A 244 8.88 -14.62 21.92
CA LYS A 244 8.01 -13.53 22.35
C LYS A 244 6.98 -13.19 21.26
N TYR A 245 7.42 -12.94 20.03
CA TYR A 245 6.52 -12.64 18.91
C TYR A 245 5.56 -13.78 18.61
N PHE A 246 6.04 -15.01 18.60
CA PHE A 246 5.21 -16.19 18.33
C PHE A 246 4.11 -16.37 19.40
N ASN A 247 4.45 -16.26 20.68
CA ASN A 247 3.49 -16.40 21.77
C ASN A 247 2.43 -15.30 21.74
N GLU A 248 2.84 -14.04 21.58
CA GLU A 248 1.93 -12.91 21.54
C GLU A 248 1.02 -12.93 20.32
N LEU A 249 1.56 -13.31 19.15
CA LEU A 249 0.76 -13.48 17.94
C LEU A 249 -0.30 -14.57 18.12
N GLN A 250 0.05 -15.72 18.69
CA GLN A 250 -0.91 -16.77 19.01
C GLN A 250 -1.98 -16.30 20.01
N LEU A 251 -1.56 -15.56 21.05
CA LEU A 251 -2.48 -15.00 22.04
C LEU A 251 -3.45 -14.02 21.35
N TYR A 252 -2.94 -13.11 20.55
CA TYR A 252 -3.76 -12.16 19.79
C TYR A 252 -4.75 -12.88 18.86
N GLN A 253 -4.30 -13.88 18.12
CA GLN A 253 -5.18 -14.66 17.23
C GLN A 253 -6.31 -15.37 17.99
N LYS A 254 -6.08 -15.80 19.23
CA LYS A 254 -7.15 -16.36 20.10
C LYS A 254 -8.20 -15.32 20.50
N THR A 255 -7.81 -14.05 20.64
CA THR A 255 -8.72 -12.96 21.05
C THR A 255 -9.60 -12.44 19.92
N LYS A 256 -9.34 -12.81 18.67
CA LYS A 256 -10.15 -12.39 17.53
C LYS A 256 -11.60 -12.74 17.72
N THR A 257 -12.48 -11.79 17.41
CA THR A 257 -13.93 -12.01 17.48
C THR A 257 -14.37 -13.16 16.57
N THR A 258 -15.45 -13.83 16.94
CA THR A 258 -16.03 -14.92 16.13
C THR A 258 -16.33 -14.43 14.70
N LYS A 259 -16.84 -13.19 14.55
CA LYS A 259 -17.09 -12.57 13.25
C LYS A 259 -15.82 -12.49 12.38
N ARG A 260 -14.70 -12.03 12.96
CA ARG A 260 -13.41 -11.94 12.27
C ARG A 260 -12.88 -13.33 11.89
N LYS A 261 -12.92 -14.30 12.82
CA LYS A 261 -12.53 -15.69 12.56
C LYS A 261 -13.37 -16.32 11.43
N THR A 262 -14.69 -16.09 11.45
CA THR A 262 -15.59 -16.61 10.40
C THR A 262 -15.29 -15.96 9.04
N MET A 263 -14.97 -14.68 9.02
CA MET A 263 -14.62 -13.97 7.79
C MET A 263 -13.27 -14.47 7.22
N GLU A 264 -12.27 -14.66 8.07
CA GLU A 264 -10.96 -15.22 7.68
C GLU A 264 -11.10 -16.66 7.17
N LEU A 265 -11.89 -17.49 7.87
CA LEU A 265 -12.21 -18.85 7.41
C LEU A 265 -12.97 -18.84 6.08
N GLY A 266 -13.93 -17.94 5.91
CA GLY A 266 -14.66 -17.75 4.65
C GLY A 266 -13.72 -17.37 3.51
N MET A 267 -12.79 -16.47 3.76
CA MET A 267 -11.77 -16.08 2.78
C MET A 267 -10.85 -17.26 2.42
N LYS A 268 -10.38 -18.03 3.42
CA LYS A 268 -9.58 -19.25 3.19
C LYS A 268 -10.35 -20.29 2.37
N LEU A 269 -11.63 -20.48 2.61
CA LEU A 269 -12.48 -21.42 1.82
C LEU A 269 -12.70 -20.91 0.39
N ILE A 270 -12.94 -19.61 0.21
CA ILE A 270 -13.05 -19.00 -1.13
C ILE A 270 -11.74 -19.17 -1.88
N SER A 271 -10.63 -18.94 -1.21
CA SER A 271 -9.30 -19.03 -1.79
C SER A 271 -8.89 -20.45 -2.19
N SER A 272 -9.45 -21.48 -1.57
CA SER A 272 -9.23 -22.89 -1.97
C SER A 272 -10.07 -23.34 -3.17
N THR A 273 -10.96 -22.47 -3.69
CA THR A 273 -11.77 -22.75 -4.87
C THR A 273 -11.06 -22.31 -6.17
N PRO A 274 -11.35 -22.92 -7.35
CA PRO A 274 -10.81 -22.45 -8.61
C PRO A 274 -11.05 -20.95 -8.84
N SER A 275 -10.08 -20.25 -9.45
CA SER A 275 -10.08 -18.79 -9.57
C SER A 275 -11.38 -18.18 -10.13
N TYR A 276 -11.99 -18.81 -11.14
CA TYR A 276 -13.26 -18.37 -11.73
C TYR A 276 -14.46 -18.46 -10.76
N VAL A 277 -14.38 -19.32 -9.73
CA VAL A 277 -15.39 -19.47 -8.68
C VAL A 277 -15.13 -18.47 -7.56
N SER A 278 -13.85 -18.30 -7.14
CA SER A 278 -13.45 -17.36 -6.11
C SER A 278 -13.78 -15.92 -6.51
N ASP A 279 -13.55 -15.53 -7.76
CA ASP A 279 -13.86 -14.18 -8.27
C ASP A 279 -15.38 -13.90 -8.26
N ARG A 280 -16.20 -14.88 -8.62
CA ARG A 280 -17.67 -14.74 -8.55
C ARG A 280 -18.18 -14.65 -7.11
N ILE A 281 -17.65 -15.48 -6.22
CA ILE A 281 -18.04 -15.45 -4.80
C ILE A 281 -17.58 -14.16 -4.14
N LEU A 282 -16.37 -13.71 -4.42
CA LEU A 282 -15.84 -12.44 -3.91
C LEU A 282 -16.68 -11.26 -4.40
N THR A 283 -16.99 -11.22 -5.69
CA THR A 283 -17.87 -10.20 -6.28
C THR A 283 -19.26 -10.23 -5.65
N PHE A 284 -19.82 -11.42 -5.43
CA PHE A 284 -21.11 -11.59 -4.75
C PHE A 284 -21.04 -11.12 -3.28
N TYR A 285 -19.98 -11.46 -2.56
CA TYR A 285 -19.78 -11.08 -1.16
C TYR A 285 -19.56 -9.58 -1.02
N LEU A 286 -18.76 -8.98 -1.88
CA LEU A 286 -18.56 -7.54 -1.96
C LEU A 286 -19.87 -6.82 -2.32
N ASN A 287 -20.66 -7.38 -3.24
CA ASN A 287 -21.98 -6.84 -3.60
C ASN A 287 -23.00 -6.95 -2.45
N LYS A 288 -22.97 -8.07 -1.70
CA LYS A 288 -23.86 -8.28 -0.55
C LYS A 288 -23.47 -7.39 0.65
N LEU A 289 -22.20 -7.09 0.83
CA LEU A 289 -21.73 -6.08 1.79
C LEU A 289 -22.19 -4.66 1.39
N ARG A 290 -22.45 -4.44 0.08
CA ARG A 290 -23.01 -3.19 -0.45
C ARG A 290 -24.51 -3.03 -0.19
N GLN A 291 -25.27 -4.13 -0.09
CA GLN A 291 -26.75 -4.10 0.06
C GLN A 291 -27.23 -4.08 1.52
N ASN A 292 -26.38 -4.39 2.49
CA ASN A 292 -26.74 -4.50 3.90
C ASN A 292 -26.25 -3.32 4.76
N ARG A 293 -26.21 -2.12 4.16
CA ARG A 293 -26.03 -0.85 4.88
C ARG A 293 -26.99 0.22 4.36
#